data_ca04b2bbbf31e596bafc5f499be4174f
#
_entry.id   ca04b2bbbf31e596bafc5f499be4174f
#
_cell.length_a   1.000
_cell.length_b   1.000
_cell.length_c   1.000
_cell.angle_alpha   90.00
_cell.angle_beta   90.00
_cell.angle_gamma   90.00
#
_symmetry.space_group_name_H-M   'P 1'
#
loop_
_entity.id
_entity.type
_entity.pdbx_description
1 polymer ?
#
loop_
_entity_poly.entity_id
_entity_poly.type
_entity_poly.pdbx_seq_one_letter_code
_entity_poly.pdbx_strand_id
1 'polypeptide(L)'
;MTGVQTCALPISVNEIAPKFEACDGLVVGSPVYYAAPNPTVSAFLTRLFYSTRFDKTMKVGAAVVAARRGGLSSAFDEINKFFTISGMPVASSKYWNSVHGGKPGEASQDGEGLQVMRTLARNMAFLMKSIALGKEKFGLPEKETPVQTNFIR
;
A
#
# COMPACT_ATOMS: atom_id res chain seq x y z
N MET A 1 -19.80 -26.28 -1.57
CA MET A 1 -19.63 -24.97 -2.25
C MET A 1 -18.32 -24.31 -1.85
N THR A 2 -17.18 -24.94 -2.14
CA THR A 2 -15.85 -24.48 -1.69
C THR A 2 -14.89 -24.14 -2.85
N GLY A 3 -15.33 -24.29 -4.09
CA GLY A 3 -14.44 -24.13 -5.26
C GLY A 3 -14.36 -22.71 -5.84
N VAL A 4 -15.29 -21.80 -5.52
CA VAL A 4 -15.42 -20.50 -6.19
C VAL A 4 -14.52 -19.42 -5.57
N GLN A 5 -14.22 -19.47 -4.27
CA GLN A 5 -13.41 -18.44 -3.61
C GLN A 5 -11.91 -18.56 -3.91
N THR A 6 -11.40 -19.72 -4.20
CA THR A 6 -9.97 -19.93 -4.51
C THR A 6 -9.58 -19.45 -5.91
N CYS A 7 -10.53 -19.31 -6.83
CA CYS A 7 -10.27 -18.82 -8.19
C CYS A 7 -10.33 -17.29 -8.34
N ALA A 8 -11.06 -16.59 -7.48
CA ALA A 8 -11.24 -15.14 -7.59
C ALA A 8 -9.94 -14.34 -7.31
N LEU A 9 -9.18 -14.70 -6.29
CA LEU A 9 -7.94 -13.99 -5.95
C LEU A 9 -6.86 -14.06 -7.05
N PRO A 10 -6.58 -15.23 -7.67
CA PRO A 10 -5.66 -15.30 -8.81
C PRO A 10 -6.11 -14.48 -10.01
N ILE A 11 -7.40 -14.47 -10.33
CA ILE A 11 -7.95 -13.66 -11.43
C ILE A 11 -7.73 -12.18 -11.14
N SER A 12 -8.11 -11.70 -9.96
CA SER A 12 -7.92 -10.31 -9.56
C SER A 12 -6.45 -9.87 -9.55
N VAL A 13 -5.53 -10.76 -9.14
CA VAL A 13 -4.08 -10.48 -9.21
C VAL A 13 -3.63 -10.32 -10.66
N ASN A 14 -4.07 -11.20 -11.56
CA ASN A 14 -3.70 -11.14 -12.97
C ASN A 14 -4.22 -9.88 -13.67
N GLU A 15 -5.36 -9.35 -13.23
CA GLU A 15 -5.92 -8.10 -13.74
C GLU A 15 -5.21 -6.85 -13.20
N ILE A 16 -4.82 -6.88 -11.92
CA ILE A 16 -4.22 -5.72 -11.24
C ILE A 16 -2.71 -5.64 -11.46
N ALA A 17 -2.01 -6.76 -11.59
CA ALA A 17 -0.55 -6.78 -11.72
C ALA A 17 -0.04 -5.92 -12.89
N PRO A 18 -0.56 -6.01 -14.13
CA PRO A 18 -0.09 -5.17 -15.23
C PRO A 18 -0.43 -3.68 -15.01
N LYS A 19 -1.53 -3.37 -14.34
CA LYS A 19 -1.89 -1.99 -13.98
C LYS A 19 -0.93 -1.43 -12.93
N PHE A 20 -0.56 -2.25 -11.94
CA PHE A 20 0.42 -1.87 -10.94
C PHE A 20 1.82 -1.69 -11.53
N GLU A 21 2.20 -2.54 -12.50
CA GLU A 21 3.47 -2.37 -13.23
C GLU A 21 3.53 -1.04 -13.98
N ALA A 22 2.44 -0.64 -14.62
CA ALA A 22 2.35 0.57 -15.43
C ALA A 22 2.21 1.88 -14.62
N CYS A 23 1.85 1.83 -13.33
CA CYS A 23 1.65 3.04 -12.53
C CYS A 23 2.89 3.42 -11.70
N ASP A 24 2.96 4.69 -11.27
CA ASP A 24 4.06 5.23 -10.46
C ASP A 24 3.81 5.10 -8.95
N GLY A 25 2.64 4.63 -8.55
CA GLY A 25 2.30 4.45 -7.14
C GLY A 25 1.08 3.58 -6.92
N LEU A 26 0.91 3.12 -5.68
CA LEU A 26 -0.18 2.26 -5.25
C LEU A 26 -0.76 2.77 -3.93
N VAL A 27 -2.06 3.03 -3.91
CA VAL A 27 -2.81 3.28 -2.68
C VAL A 27 -3.60 2.02 -2.31
N VAL A 28 -3.43 1.56 -1.07
CA VAL A 28 -4.19 0.43 -0.52
C VAL A 28 -5.07 0.91 0.60
N GLY A 29 -6.39 0.74 0.43
CA GLY A 29 -7.39 1.05 1.45
C GLY A 29 -7.96 -0.20 2.09
N SER A 30 -8.15 -0.19 3.42
CA SER A 30 -8.78 -1.29 4.15
C SER A 30 -9.60 -0.80 5.35
N PRO A 31 -10.78 -1.40 5.62
CA PRO A 31 -11.35 -1.33 6.95
C PRO A 31 -10.49 -2.09 7.94
N VAL A 32 -10.60 -1.70 9.22
CA VAL A 32 -9.87 -2.36 10.32
C VAL A 32 -10.76 -3.41 10.98
N TYR A 33 -10.29 -4.65 11.02
CA TYR A 33 -10.90 -5.76 11.72
C TYR A 33 -9.91 -6.37 12.72
N TYR A 34 -10.24 -6.38 14.00
CA TYR A 34 -9.35 -6.92 15.06
C TYR A 34 -7.93 -6.34 15.01
N ALA A 35 -7.83 -5.02 14.82
CA ALA A 35 -6.57 -4.28 14.69
C ALA A 35 -5.69 -4.71 13.48
N ALA A 36 -6.26 -5.36 12.48
CA ALA A 36 -5.61 -5.76 11.24
C ALA A 36 -6.40 -5.27 10.02
N PRO A 37 -5.81 -5.21 8.82
CA PRO A 37 -6.54 -5.01 7.58
C PRO A 37 -7.55 -6.14 7.34
N ASN A 38 -8.51 -5.91 6.45
CA ASN A 38 -9.38 -6.97 5.98
C ASN A 38 -8.54 -8.17 5.47
N PRO A 39 -8.80 -9.41 5.96
CA PRO A 39 -8.01 -10.59 5.58
C PRO A 39 -7.93 -10.84 4.07
N THR A 40 -8.99 -10.50 3.33
CA THR A 40 -8.98 -10.63 1.87
C THR A 40 -7.98 -9.65 1.22
N VAL A 41 -7.85 -8.44 1.76
CA VAL A 41 -6.86 -7.46 1.30
C VAL A 41 -5.45 -7.96 1.61
N SER A 42 -5.18 -8.46 2.81
CA SER A 42 -3.87 -9.02 3.18
C SER A 42 -3.50 -10.22 2.30
N ALA A 43 -4.44 -11.14 2.06
CA ALA A 43 -4.24 -12.29 1.18
C ALA A 43 -3.98 -11.84 -0.28
N PHE A 44 -4.73 -10.85 -0.77
CA PHE A 44 -4.54 -10.28 -2.11
C PHE A 44 -3.16 -9.63 -2.25
N LEU A 45 -2.77 -8.78 -1.30
CA LEU A 45 -1.45 -8.13 -1.30
C LEU A 45 -0.31 -9.14 -1.25
N THR A 46 -0.42 -10.14 -0.39
CA THR A 46 0.57 -11.23 -0.31
C THR A 46 0.76 -11.88 -1.67
N ARG A 47 -0.33 -12.23 -2.35
CA ARG A 47 -0.25 -12.82 -3.70
C ARG A 47 0.28 -11.84 -4.74
N LEU A 48 -0.22 -10.60 -4.75
CA LEU A 48 0.20 -9.58 -5.71
C LEU A 48 1.70 -9.30 -5.61
N PHE A 49 2.20 -9.05 -4.40
CA PHE A 49 3.61 -8.72 -4.20
C PHE A 49 4.54 -9.91 -4.39
N TYR A 50 4.11 -11.12 -4.01
CA TYR A 50 4.92 -12.32 -4.15
C TYR A 50 4.99 -12.83 -5.59
N SER A 51 3.88 -12.79 -6.34
CA SER A 51 3.81 -13.36 -7.68
C SER A 51 4.35 -12.43 -8.79
N THR A 52 4.41 -11.12 -8.54
CA THR A 52 4.87 -10.14 -9.53
C THR A 52 6.37 -9.92 -9.44
N ARG A 53 7.06 -10.02 -10.59
CA ARG A 53 8.53 -9.93 -10.68
C ARG A 53 9.04 -8.60 -11.18
N PHE A 54 8.16 -7.69 -11.63
CA PHE A 54 8.59 -6.36 -12.03
C PHE A 54 9.17 -5.56 -10.85
N ASP A 55 10.05 -4.64 -11.19
CA ASP A 55 10.68 -3.77 -10.20
C ASP A 55 9.67 -2.77 -9.61
N LYS A 56 9.52 -2.81 -8.29
CA LYS A 56 8.63 -1.92 -7.52
C LYS A 56 9.39 -0.75 -6.87
N THR A 57 10.72 -0.78 -6.95
CA THR A 57 11.59 0.23 -6.33
C THR A 57 11.21 1.64 -6.81
N MET A 58 11.08 2.56 -5.87
CA MET A 58 10.71 3.98 -6.10
C MET A 58 9.28 4.21 -6.64
N LYS A 59 8.44 3.18 -6.77
CA LYS A 59 6.99 3.43 -6.87
C LYS A 59 6.47 3.86 -5.50
N VAL A 60 5.63 4.89 -5.45
CA VAL A 60 5.17 5.44 -4.16
C VAL A 60 4.02 4.62 -3.59
N GLY A 61 4.16 4.13 -2.36
CA GLY A 61 3.11 3.41 -1.63
C GLY A 61 2.34 4.31 -0.68
N ALA A 62 1.05 4.05 -0.48
CA ALA A 62 0.27 4.67 0.58
C ALA A 62 -0.77 3.71 1.15
N ALA A 63 -0.75 3.52 2.47
CA ALA A 63 -1.82 2.83 3.20
C ALA A 63 -2.88 3.83 3.67
N VAL A 64 -4.15 3.44 3.57
CA VAL A 64 -5.29 4.19 4.10
C VAL A 64 -6.18 3.23 4.87
N VAL A 65 -6.53 3.55 6.10
CA VAL A 65 -7.32 2.67 6.96
C VAL A 65 -8.55 3.39 7.51
N ALA A 66 -9.64 2.65 7.63
CA ALA A 66 -10.89 3.17 8.18
C ALA A 66 -11.37 2.31 9.35
N ALA A 67 -11.73 2.93 10.47
CA ALA A 67 -12.30 2.24 11.62
C ALA A 67 -13.26 3.14 12.38
N ARG A 68 -14.10 2.50 13.22
CA ARG A 68 -14.92 3.23 14.18
C ARG A 68 -14.08 3.86 15.30
N ARG A 69 -13.03 3.14 15.79
CA ARG A 69 -12.22 3.53 16.96
C ARG A 69 -10.76 3.14 16.80
N GLY A 70 -10.30 2.14 17.54
CA GLY A 70 -8.90 1.72 17.65
C GLY A 70 -8.45 0.72 16.59
N GLY A 71 -7.14 0.39 16.61
CA GLY A 71 -6.53 -0.59 15.74
C GLY A 71 -6.06 -0.07 14.38
N LEU A 72 -6.22 1.24 14.11
CA LEU A 72 -5.85 1.82 12.83
C LEU A 72 -4.35 1.82 12.59
N SER A 73 -3.53 2.19 13.59
CA SER A 73 -2.07 2.20 13.47
C SER A 73 -1.51 0.82 13.17
N SER A 74 -2.00 -0.21 13.84
CA SER A 74 -1.57 -1.60 13.60
C SER A 74 -1.90 -2.07 12.17
N ALA A 75 -3.12 -1.81 11.70
CA ALA A 75 -3.51 -2.14 10.33
C ALA A 75 -2.76 -1.31 9.28
N PHE A 76 -2.50 -0.03 9.57
CA PHE A 76 -1.68 0.85 8.74
C PHE A 76 -0.25 0.32 8.59
N ASP A 77 0.38 -0.07 9.69
CA ASP A 77 1.74 -0.60 9.70
C ASP A 77 1.82 -1.94 8.95
N GLU A 78 0.81 -2.80 9.09
CA GLU A 78 0.77 -4.08 8.37
C GLU A 78 0.75 -3.88 6.85
N ILE A 79 -0.03 -2.94 6.33
CA ILE A 79 -0.06 -2.63 4.89
C ILE A 79 1.27 -2.02 4.45
N ASN A 80 1.86 -1.12 5.20
CA ASN A 80 3.11 -0.46 4.85
C ASN A 80 4.30 -1.41 4.74
N LYS A 81 4.27 -2.58 5.41
CA LYS A 81 5.31 -3.61 5.27
C LYS A 81 5.48 -4.12 3.84
N PHE A 82 4.40 -4.20 3.08
CA PHE A 82 4.45 -4.59 1.66
C PHE A 82 5.23 -3.57 0.82
N PHE A 83 5.05 -2.29 1.11
CA PHE A 83 5.76 -1.23 0.40
C PHE A 83 7.23 -1.17 0.78
N THR A 84 7.52 -1.18 2.08
CA THR A 84 8.89 -1.03 2.58
C THR A 84 9.80 -2.19 2.19
N ILE A 85 9.33 -3.45 2.25
CA ILE A 85 10.12 -4.61 1.80
C ILE A 85 10.38 -4.58 0.28
N SER A 86 9.57 -3.84 -0.47
CA SER A 86 9.68 -3.74 -1.94
C SER A 86 10.47 -2.51 -2.41
N GLY A 87 11.09 -1.77 -1.50
CA GLY A 87 11.85 -0.55 -1.81
C GLY A 87 10.97 0.61 -2.30
N MET A 88 9.69 0.59 -1.94
CA MET A 88 8.74 1.64 -2.27
C MET A 88 8.72 2.71 -1.17
N PRO A 89 8.97 3.99 -1.49
CA PRO A 89 8.76 5.09 -0.56
C PRO A 89 7.30 5.16 -0.10
N VAL A 90 7.08 5.33 1.21
CA VAL A 90 5.74 5.45 1.76
C VAL A 90 5.35 6.91 1.89
N ALA A 91 4.25 7.31 1.24
CA ALA A 91 3.71 8.64 1.36
C ALA A 91 3.05 8.86 2.73
N SER A 92 3.44 9.93 3.39
CA SER A 92 2.85 10.39 4.66
C SER A 92 1.93 11.60 4.45
N SER A 93 1.06 11.84 5.42
CA SER A 93 0.26 13.04 5.52
C SER A 93 0.69 13.89 6.74
N LYS A 94 -0.23 14.59 7.36
CA LYS A 94 0.01 15.30 8.64
C LYS A 94 -0.13 14.38 9.87
N TYR A 95 -0.69 13.18 9.68
CA TYR A 95 -0.94 12.16 10.71
C TYR A 95 -0.96 10.77 10.04
N TRP A 96 -1.20 9.68 10.78
CA TRP A 96 -1.44 8.37 10.16
C TRP A 96 -2.65 8.45 9.24
N ASN A 97 -2.57 7.81 8.07
CA ASN A 97 -3.57 7.91 7.03
C ASN A 97 -4.84 7.15 7.40
N SER A 98 -5.62 7.71 8.28
CA SER A 98 -6.83 7.09 8.83
C SER A 98 -8.06 7.98 8.73
N VAL A 99 -9.22 7.34 8.64
CA VAL A 99 -10.54 7.97 8.67
C VAL A 99 -11.43 7.22 9.66
N HIS A 100 -12.27 7.94 10.39
CA HIS A 100 -13.17 7.35 11.38
C HIS A 100 -14.62 7.38 10.89
N GLY A 101 -15.35 6.29 11.19
CA GLY A 101 -16.78 6.16 10.94
C GLY A 101 -17.28 4.80 11.40
N GLY A 102 -18.46 4.75 12.01
CA GLY A 102 -19.08 3.53 12.54
C GLY A 102 -20.33 3.09 11.76
N LYS A 103 -20.85 3.97 10.90
CA LYS A 103 -22.02 3.72 10.05
C LYS A 103 -21.75 4.19 8.62
N PRO A 104 -22.50 3.69 7.63
CA PRO A 104 -22.41 4.18 6.27
C PRO A 104 -22.56 5.72 6.20
N GLY A 105 -21.64 6.37 5.49
CA GLY A 105 -21.62 7.81 5.31
C GLY A 105 -20.88 8.62 6.41
N GLU A 106 -20.60 8.05 7.58
CA GLU A 106 -19.93 8.79 8.67
C GLU A 106 -18.47 9.13 8.32
N ALA A 107 -17.75 8.26 7.61
CA ALA A 107 -16.38 8.55 7.17
C ALA A 107 -16.28 9.81 6.30
N SER A 108 -17.32 10.14 5.53
CA SER A 108 -17.39 11.37 4.74
C SER A 108 -17.65 12.63 5.57
N GLN A 109 -17.98 12.46 6.85
CA GLN A 109 -18.20 13.53 7.82
C GLN A 109 -16.99 13.73 8.76
N ASP A 110 -16.01 12.83 8.73
CA ASP A 110 -14.75 12.99 9.46
C ASP A 110 -13.87 14.06 8.82
N GLY A 111 -14.08 15.32 9.23
CA GLY A 111 -13.39 16.46 8.70
C GLY A 111 -11.87 16.40 8.85
N GLU A 112 -11.37 15.81 9.95
CA GLU A 112 -9.94 15.62 10.19
C GLU A 112 -9.38 14.52 9.30
N GLY A 113 -10.01 13.35 9.25
CA GLY A 113 -9.61 12.26 8.38
C GLY A 113 -9.61 12.65 6.90
N LEU A 114 -10.62 13.40 6.45
CA LEU A 114 -10.65 13.94 5.08
C LEU A 114 -9.53 14.95 4.82
N GLN A 115 -9.13 15.75 5.82
CA GLN A 115 -7.97 16.62 5.69
C GLN A 115 -6.67 15.81 5.58
N VAL A 116 -6.52 14.74 6.36
CA VAL A 116 -5.41 13.79 6.25
C VAL A 116 -5.34 13.21 4.84
N MET A 117 -6.47 12.76 4.27
CA MET A 117 -6.53 12.22 2.90
C MET A 117 -6.14 13.24 1.83
N ARG A 118 -6.60 14.48 1.94
CA ARG A 118 -6.21 15.54 0.99
C ARG A 118 -4.72 15.87 1.08
N THR A 119 -4.16 15.88 2.29
CA THR A 119 -2.72 16.09 2.50
C THR A 119 -1.91 14.92 1.94
N LEU A 120 -2.33 13.68 2.21
CA LEU A 120 -1.73 12.49 1.63
C LEU A 120 -1.67 12.56 0.10
N ALA A 121 -2.79 12.89 -0.54
CA ALA A 121 -2.86 12.97 -2.00
C ALA A 121 -1.86 14.00 -2.58
N ARG A 122 -1.74 15.16 -1.94
CA ARG A 122 -0.78 16.20 -2.35
C ARG A 122 0.66 15.75 -2.16
N ASN A 123 0.96 15.15 -1.01
CA ASN A 123 2.30 14.67 -0.70
C ASN A 123 2.71 13.51 -1.63
N MET A 124 1.80 12.57 -1.88
CA MET A 124 2.04 11.47 -2.81
C MET A 124 2.30 11.98 -4.24
N ALA A 125 1.48 12.92 -4.72
CA ALA A 125 1.68 13.54 -6.03
C ALA A 125 3.02 14.29 -6.12
N PHE A 126 3.43 14.99 -5.07
CA PHE A 126 4.73 15.65 -5.01
C PHE A 126 5.87 14.65 -5.06
N LEU A 127 5.81 13.57 -4.27
CA LEU A 127 6.83 12.51 -4.26
C LEU A 127 6.96 11.84 -5.63
N MET A 128 5.86 11.46 -6.26
CA MET A 128 5.88 10.84 -7.60
C MET A 128 6.53 11.75 -8.64
N LYS A 129 6.18 13.06 -8.65
CA LYS A 129 6.79 14.04 -9.55
C LYS A 129 8.28 14.24 -9.27
N SER A 130 8.67 14.30 -7.99
CA SER A 130 10.07 14.45 -7.59
C SER A 130 10.90 13.23 -7.96
N ILE A 131 10.36 12.03 -7.80
CA ILE A 131 11.02 10.77 -8.20
C ILE A 131 11.17 10.73 -9.73
N ALA A 132 10.14 11.09 -10.49
CA ALA A 132 10.19 11.13 -11.94
C ALA A 132 11.29 12.11 -12.43
N LEU A 133 11.34 13.32 -11.88
CA LEU A 133 12.35 14.31 -12.20
C LEU A 133 13.77 13.84 -11.77
N GLY A 134 13.87 13.24 -10.58
CA GLY A 134 15.14 12.67 -10.10
C GLY A 134 15.64 11.54 -10.98
N LYS A 135 14.75 10.65 -11.41
CA LYS A 135 15.05 9.55 -12.34
C LYS A 135 15.54 10.07 -13.69
N GLU A 136 14.88 11.08 -14.23
CA GLU A 136 15.27 11.70 -15.50
C GLU A 136 16.67 12.34 -15.42
N LYS A 137 16.97 13.06 -14.33
CA LYS A 137 18.18 13.84 -14.18
C LYS A 137 19.38 13.03 -13.69
N PHE A 138 19.19 12.08 -12.81
CA PHE A 138 20.26 11.37 -12.09
C PHE A 138 20.23 9.85 -12.26
N GLY A 139 19.18 9.29 -12.86
CA GLY A 139 18.88 7.86 -12.80
C GLY A 139 18.29 7.45 -11.44
N LEU A 140 17.89 6.19 -11.32
CA LEU A 140 17.53 5.60 -10.03
C LEU A 140 18.80 5.18 -9.27
N PRO A 141 18.72 5.08 -7.91
CA PRO A 141 19.82 4.55 -7.12
C PRO A 141 20.30 3.19 -7.64
N GLU A 142 21.62 2.99 -7.68
CA GLU A 142 22.22 1.72 -8.06
C GLU A 142 21.79 0.61 -7.10
N LYS A 143 21.53 -0.56 -7.65
CA LYS A 143 21.17 -1.75 -6.86
C LYS A 143 22.43 -2.59 -6.65
N GLU A 144 22.75 -2.81 -5.39
CA GLU A 144 23.79 -3.76 -5.02
C GLU A 144 23.36 -5.21 -5.30
N THR A 145 24.33 -6.08 -5.54
CA THR A 145 24.08 -7.53 -5.59
C THR A 145 23.62 -8.01 -4.22
N PRO A 146 22.47 -8.68 -4.12
CA PRO A 146 21.95 -9.13 -2.83
C PRO A 146 22.92 -10.09 -2.13
N VAL A 147 23.24 -9.80 -0.88
CA VAL A 147 23.96 -10.71 0.02
C VAL A 147 22.96 -11.39 0.93
N GLN A 148 22.97 -12.72 0.93
CA GLN A 148 22.08 -13.50 1.80
C GLN A 148 22.79 -13.88 3.08
N THR A 149 22.18 -13.53 4.21
CA THR A 149 22.63 -14.01 5.51
C THR A 149 22.10 -15.43 5.73
N ASN A 150 23.03 -16.38 5.90
CA ASN A 150 22.69 -17.75 6.24
C ASN A 150 23.64 -18.24 7.36
N PHE A 151 23.08 -18.44 8.54
CA PHE A 151 23.82 -18.98 9.70
C PHE A 151 23.60 -20.49 9.92
N ILE A 152 22.84 -21.14 9.04
CA ILE A 152 22.64 -22.60 9.08
C ILE A 152 23.84 -23.22 8.36
N ARG A 153 24.64 -23.99 9.10
CA ARG A 153 25.80 -24.73 8.61
C ARG A 153 25.51 -26.22 8.65
#